data_9793a5b897e96bfc25e3503ea7f7bd58
#
_entry.id   9793a5b897e96bfc25e3503ea7f7bd58
#
_cell.length_a   1.000
_cell.length_b   1.000
_cell.length_c   1.000
_cell.angle_alpha   90.00
_cell.angle_beta   90.00
_cell.angle_gamma   90.00
#
_symmetry.space_group_name_H-M   'P 1'
#
loop_
_entity.id
_entity.type
_entity.pdbx_description
1 polymer ?
#
loop_
_entity_poly.entity_id
_entity_poly.type
_entity_poly.pdbx_seq_one_letter_code
_entity_poly.pdbx_strand_id
1 'polypeptide(L)'
;METLDGAHKIDGDSCNNSDTSDTGEAINDSIIDSIACATNLDNDRIGELIERGTIRKVYGTDSELWQFHKGTSGIEAGTVVLCGESPEVYNGFPKIRRALMLDACIKNHFRNVDLVAVEEKMNGYNVRVVRVGGEVMAFTRGGFFCPYTTQKARQLLDMTFFKEHSDLVLHCEMVGPHNPYVPKDVYDVESVAFYIFDIRHKGSGIPLSVGQRHEFINQYDLLSVRLFGTYSINDAAPQIWEIIKRLGPDGREGVVIKDPMMVEVPIKYTCSQSNCTDLAHAFSYYHDYGQDFLYSRVVREGYQTVEWDESDVEFKERCLRLGESMLGSMAETIRKKQHGDDIYEDIQIKTDHKTAREFQIHLRRMGIGVLFKDGVKQEDGEYIFQIKKLRMSTNDKTDSILSGDVW
;
A
#
# COMPACT_ATOMS: atom_id res chain seq x y z
N MET A 1 51.75 6.44 11.14
CA MET A 1 52.20 7.61 10.38
C MET A 1 52.04 7.25 8.93
N GLU A 2 50.90 7.64 8.39
CA GLU A 2 50.61 8.00 7.02
C GLU A 2 49.11 8.10 6.88
N THR A 3 48.70 9.33 6.75
CA THR A 3 47.35 9.80 6.51
C THR A 3 46.97 9.53 5.06
N LEU A 4 45.77 9.01 4.80
CA LEU A 4 45.11 9.13 3.51
C LEU A 4 43.79 9.87 3.71
N ASP A 5 43.88 11.18 3.55
CA ASP A 5 42.82 12.09 3.21
C ASP A 5 42.35 11.79 1.77
N GLY A 6 41.08 11.66 1.57
CA GLY A 6 40.45 11.45 0.26
C GLY A 6 38.95 11.65 0.32
N ALA A 7 38.50 12.75 0.94
CA ALA A 7 37.11 13.16 0.86
C ALA A 7 36.85 13.80 -0.50
N HIS A 8 36.26 13.08 -1.45
CA HIS A 8 35.65 13.70 -2.61
C HIS A 8 34.37 14.43 -2.18
N LYS A 9 34.48 15.74 -2.09
CA LYS A 9 33.33 16.66 -2.12
C LYS A 9 32.61 16.46 -3.44
N ILE A 10 31.38 15.95 -3.37
CA ILE A 10 30.43 16.06 -4.46
C ILE A 10 29.74 17.41 -4.27
N ASP A 11 29.98 18.31 -5.22
CA ASP A 11 29.44 19.64 -5.28
C ASP A 11 27.92 19.61 -5.20
N GLY A 12 27.38 20.49 -4.34
CA GLY A 12 25.95 20.72 -4.21
C GLY A 12 25.41 21.43 -5.45
N ASP A 13 24.84 20.67 -6.36
CA ASP A 13 23.97 21.25 -7.37
C ASP A 13 22.62 21.61 -6.73
N SER A 14 22.40 22.91 -6.67
CA SER A 14 21.14 23.53 -6.32
C SER A 14 20.02 22.96 -7.22
N CYS A 15 19.22 22.06 -6.69
CA CYS A 15 17.98 21.62 -7.35
C CYS A 15 16.99 22.79 -7.37
N ASN A 16 17.03 23.58 -8.43
CA ASN A 16 15.92 24.40 -8.84
C ASN A 16 14.72 23.48 -9.14
N ASN A 17 13.66 23.65 -8.38
CA ASN A 17 12.33 23.10 -8.61
C ASN A 17 11.73 23.70 -9.88
N SER A 18 12.08 23.16 -11.05
CA SER A 18 11.42 23.49 -12.33
C SER A 18 11.70 22.46 -13.43
N ASP A 19 11.54 21.17 -13.12
CA ASP A 19 11.46 20.15 -14.18
C ASP A 19 10.27 19.19 -13.95
N THR A 20 9.07 19.79 -13.84
CA THR A 20 7.84 19.17 -14.31
C THR A 20 7.56 19.60 -15.74
N SER A 21 8.56 19.58 -16.60
CA SER A 21 8.32 19.55 -18.03
C SER A 21 7.97 18.11 -18.38
N ASP A 22 6.70 17.76 -18.19
CA ASP A 22 6.02 16.81 -19.05
C ASP A 22 6.28 17.32 -20.47
N THR A 23 7.27 16.74 -21.15
CA THR A 23 7.52 17.00 -22.56
C THR A 23 6.25 16.58 -23.25
N GLY A 24 5.51 17.55 -23.80
CA GLY A 24 4.27 17.35 -24.51
C GLY A 24 4.50 16.49 -25.77
N GLU A 25 4.69 15.20 -25.58
CA GLU A 25 4.44 14.21 -26.61
C GLU A 25 2.96 14.34 -26.92
N ALA A 26 2.65 14.77 -28.15
CA ALA A 26 1.28 14.80 -28.63
C ALA A 26 0.67 13.41 -28.39
N ILE A 27 -0.35 13.38 -27.52
CA ILE A 27 -1.03 12.14 -27.18
C ILE A 27 -1.59 11.58 -28.48
N ASN A 28 -1.15 10.39 -28.85
CA ASN A 28 -1.56 9.75 -30.08
C ASN A 28 -3.03 9.29 -29.92
N ASP A 29 -3.88 9.61 -30.90
CA ASP A 29 -5.28 9.18 -30.93
C ASP A 29 -5.44 7.68 -30.70
N SER A 30 -4.47 6.86 -31.13
CA SER A 30 -4.47 5.40 -30.91
C SER A 30 -4.41 5.00 -29.42
N ILE A 31 -3.82 5.83 -28.55
CA ILE A 31 -3.80 5.61 -27.10
C ILE A 31 -5.18 5.88 -26.51
N ILE A 32 -5.79 6.99 -26.93
CA ILE A 32 -7.16 7.37 -26.51
C ILE A 32 -8.13 6.26 -26.93
N ASP A 33 -8.06 5.80 -28.17
CA ASP A 33 -8.90 4.71 -28.70
C ASP A 33 -8.70 3.40 -27.91
N SER A 34 -7.44 3.07 -27.58
CA SER A 34 -7.14 1.86 -26.78
C SER A 34 -7.74 1.94 -25.38
N ILE A 35 -7.61 3.09 -24.70
CA ILE A 35 -8.17 3.26 -23.35
C ILE A 35 -9.70 3.26 -23.41
N ALA A 36 -10.29 3.95 -24.38
CA ALA A 36 -11.74 3.99 -24.58
C ALA A 36 -12.31 2.59 -24.82
N CYS A 37 -11.69 1.81 -25.70
CA CYS A 37 -12.06 0.42 -25.99
C CYS A 37 -11.99 -0.45 -24.72
N ALA A 38 -10.93 -0.35 -23.93
CA ALA A 38 -10.74 -1.17 -22.73
C ALA A 38 -11.68 -0.79 -21.57
N THR A 39 -12.18 0.45 -21.53
CA THR A 39 -12.91 0.99 -20.37
C THR A 39 -14.37 1.35 -20.68
N ASN A 40 -14.79 1.27 -21.93
CA ASN A 40 -16.11 1.71 -22.40
C ASN A 40 -16.41 3.21 -22.11
N LEU A 41 -15.38 4.04 -22.00
CA LEU A 41 -15.51 5.50 -21.94
C LEU A 41 -15.37 6.08 -23.35
N ASP A 42 -15.97 7.24 -23.60
CA ASP A 42 -15.79 7.94 -24.86
C ASP A 42 -14.42 8.63 -24.98
N ASN A 43 -13.98 8.85 -26.22
CA ASN A 43 -12.66 9.41 -26.53
C ASN A 43 -12.49 10.83 -25.97
N ASP A 44 -13.50 11.68 -26.05
CA ASP A 44 -13.45 13.06 -25.56
C ASP A 44 -13.24 13.05 -24.04
N ARG A 45 -13.93 12.14 -23.34
CA ARG A 45 -13.77 11.96 -21.91
C ARG A 45 -12.38 11.46 -21.53
N ILE A 46 -11.80 10.54 -22.29
CA ILE A 46 -10.42 10.06 -22.06
C ILE A 46 -9.42 11.22 -22.24
N GLY A 47 -9.57 12.01 -23.32
CA GLY A 47 -8.74 13.21 -23.56
C GLY A 47 -8.76 14.18 -22.38
N GLU A 48 -9.97 14.55 -21.88
CA GLU A 48 -10.11 15.39 -20.67
C GLU A 48 -9.42 14.81 -19.44
N LEU A 49 -9.54 13.50 -19.23
CA LEU A 49 -8.95 12.83 -18.05
C LEU A 49 -7.42 12.79 -18.10
N ILE A 50 -6.84 12.69 -19.29
CA ILE A 50 -5.39 12.77 -19.50
C ILE A 50 -4.92 14.21 -19.26
N GLU A 51 -5.56 15.21 -19.86
CA GLU A 51 -5.23 16.63 -19.66
C GLU A 51 -5.27 17.04 -18.18
N ARG A 52 -6.24 16.54 -17.42
CA ARG A 52 -6.37 16.76 -15.96
C ARG A 52 -5.39 15.93 -15.13
N GLY A 53 -4.56 15.08 -15.75
CA GLY A 53 -3.65 14.17 -15.05
C GLY A 53 -4.38 13.11 -14.20
N THR A 54 -5.63 12.81 -14.50
CA THR A 54 -6.38 11.69 -13.88
C THR A 54 -5.92 10.37 -14.48
N ILE A 55 -5.67 10.34 -15.80
CA ILE A 55 -5.02 9.23 -16.49
C ILE A 55 -3.58 9.66 -16.78
N ARG A 56 -2.61 8.77 -16.50
CA ARG A 56 -1.18 9.05 -16.66
C ARG A 56 -0.46 7.85 -17.26
N LYS A 57 0.60 8.09 -18.01
CA LYS A 57 1.48 7.04 -18.49
C LYS A 57 2.17 6.32 -17.31
N VAL A 58 2.29 5.00 -17.41
CA VAL A 58 3.08 4.18 -16.48
C VAL A 58 4.49 4.04 -17.03
N TYR A 59 5.47 4.36 -16.20
CA TYR A 59 6.88 4.33 -16.59
C TYR A 59 7.61 3.14 -15.96
N GLY A 60 8.75 2.76 -16.55
CA GLY A 60 9.65 1.73 -16.02
C GLY A 60 9.40 0.34 -16.61
N THR A 61 8.62 0.26 -17.65
CA THR A 61 8.34 -0.96 -18.44
C THR A 61 8.37 -0.61 -19.93
N ASP A 62 8.64 -1.62 -20.78
CA ASP A 62 8.63 -1.47 -22.24
C ASP A 62 7.20 -1.54 -22.83
N SER A 63 6.21 -1.93 -22.00
CA SER A 63 4.81 -1.97 -22.41
C SER A 63 4.19 -0.57 -22.37
N GLU A 64 3.33 -0.26 -23.36
CA GLU A 64 2.58 1.01 -23.38
C GLU A 64 1.40 0.93 -22.41
N LEU A 65 1.65 1.35 -21.16
CA LEU A 65 0.69 1.26 -20.05
C LEU A 65 0.25 2.64 -19.59
N TRP A 66 -1.03 2.77 -19.29
CA TRP A 66 -1.66 3.96 -18.75
C TRP A 66 -2.47 3.63 -17.50
N GLN A 67 -2.41 4.49 -16.49
CA GLN A 67 -3.09 4.26 -15.20
C GLN A 67 -4.10 5.35 -14.87
N PHE A 68 -5.19 4.97 -14.27
CA PHE A 68 -6.15 5.87 -13.63
C PHE A 68 -5.63 6.22 -12.23
N HIS A 69 -4.93 7.36 -12.11
CA HIS A 69 -4.41 7.84 -10.83
C HIS A 69 -5.51 8.16 -9.81
N LYS A 70 -6.67 8.58 -10.32
CA LYS A 70 -7.90 8.81 -9.54
C LYS A 70 -9.05 8.00 -10.13
N GLY A 71 -9.94 7.50 -9.26
CA GLY A 71 -11.15 6.81 -9.70
C GLY A 71 -12.13 7.77 -10.40
N THR A 72 -12.81 7.28 -11.44
CA THR A 72 -13.80 8.04 -12.20
C THR A 72 -14.77 7.12 -12.92
N SER A 73 -16.03 7.54 -13.06
CA SER A 73 -17.03 6.85 -13.92
C SER A 73 -17.12 5.33 -13.73
N GLY A 74 -17.08 4.86 -12.50
CA GLY A 74 -17.12 3.43 -12.19
C GLY A 74 -15.78 2.69 -12.33
N ILE A 75 -14.71 3.40 -12.72
CA ILE A 75 -13.35 2.84 -12.79
C ILE A 75 -12.61 3.16 -11.50
N GLU A 76 -12.08 2.13 -10.84
CA GLU A 76 -11.34 2.29 -9.59
C GLU A 76 -9.98 2.97 -9.82
N ALA A 77 -9.56 3.78 -8.84
CA ALA A 77 -8.20 4.33 -8.81
C ALA A 77 -7.16 3.20 -8.85
N GLY A 78 -6.11 3.39 -9.60
CA GLY A 78 -5.07 2.39 -9.81
C GLY A 78 -5.38 1.39 -10.93
N THR A 79 -6.51 1.49 -11.63
CA THR A 79 -6.74 0.71 -12.86
C THR A 79 -5.65 1.03 -13.87
N VAL A 80 -5.11 -0.01 -14.51
CA VAL A 80 -4.07 0.08 -15.53
C VAL A 80 -4.60 -0.48 -16.85
N VAL A 81 -4.29 0.18 -17.94
CA VAL A 81 -4.65 -0.25 -19.30
C VAL A 81 -3.38 -0.50 -20.09
N LEU A 82 -3.26 -1.65 -20.71
CA LEU A 82 -2.29 -1.95 -21.76
C LEU A 82 -2.88 -1.45 -23.08
N CYS A 83 -2.20 -0.49 -23.72
CA CYS A 83 -2.60 0.05 -25.02
C CYS A 83 -1.96 -0.74 -26.15
N GLY A 84 -2.65 -0.86 -27.29
CA GLY A 84 -2.19 -1.57 -28.47
C GLY A 84 -3.35 -2.12 -29.30
N GLU A 85 -3.08 -3.03 -30.22
CA GLU A 85 -4.08 -3.65 -31.10
C GLU A 85 -5.16 -4.44 -30.33
N SER A 86 -4.80 -5.01 -29.20
CA SER A 86 -5.70 -5.74 -28.29
C SER A 86 -5.55 -5.15 -26.88
N PRO A 87 -6.25 -4.04 -26.57
CA PRO A 87 -6.09 -3.41 -25.27
C PRO A 87 -6.67 -4.26 -24.16
N GLU A 88 -5.97 -4.29 -23.03
CA GLU A 88 -6.35 -5.02 -21.83
C GLU A 88 -6.48 -4.10 -20.63
N VAL A 89 -7.47 -4.35 -19.75
CA VAL A 89 -7.66 -3.60 -18.52
C VAL A 89 -7.36 -4.46 -17.29
N TYR A 90 -6.63 -3.89 -16.35
CA TYR A 90 -6.27 -4.45 -15.05
C TYR A 90 -6.88 -3.59 -13.97
N ASN A 91 -8.04 -3.99 -13.46
CA ASN A 91 -8.83 -3.17 -12.57
C ASN A 91 -8.10 -2.82 -11.27
N GLY A 92 -8.29 -1.60 -10.78
CA GLY A 92 -7.88 -1.16 -9.45
C GLY A 92 -8.57 -1.99 -8.35
N PHE A 93 -7.95 -2.05 -7.16
CA PHE A 93 -8.58 -2.74 -6.04
C PHE A 93 -9.57 -1.80 -5.33
N PRO A 94 -10.84 -2.20 -5.18
CA PRO A 94 -11.86 -1.34 -4.58
C PRO A 94 -11.54 -0.96 -3.14
N LYS A 95 -12.01 0.20 -2.71
CA LYS A 95 -11.81 0.70 -1.34
C LYS A 95 -12.68 -0.09 -0.37
N ILE A 96 -12.05 -0.92 0.47
CA ILE A 96 -12.71 -1.63 1.57
C ILE A 96 -13.07 -0.63 2.68
N ARG A 97 -14.35 -0.57 3.06
CA ARG A 97 -14.86 0.30 4.11
C ARG A 97 -14.55 -0.28 5.50
N ARG A 98 -14.47 0.61 6.48
CA ARG A 98 -14.22 0.24 7.87
C ARG A 98 -15.53 0.17 8.65
N ALA A 99 -15.74 -0.93 9.37
CA ALA A 99 -16.76 -1.00 10.40
C ALA A 99 -16.29 -0.16 11.62
N LEU A 100 -17.16 0.69 12.12
CA LEU A 100 -16.93 1.46 13.36
C LEU A 100 -17.69 0.81 14.53
N MET A 101 -18.89 0.31 14.28
CA MET A 101 -19.70 -0.50 15.19
C MET A 101 -19.88 -1.88 14.53
N LEU A 102 -19.13 -2.86 15.00
CA LEU A 102 -18.93 -4.13 14.30
C LEU A 102 -20.23 -4.91 14.08
N ASP A 103 -20.96 -5.19 15.16
CA ASP A 103 -22.20 -5.99 15.11
C ASP A 103 -23.24 -5.34 14.19
N ALA A 104 -23.52 -4.06 14.38
CA ALA A 104 -24.47 -3.33 13.55
C ALA A 104 -24.00 -3.26 12.07
N CYS A 105 -22.71 -3.08 11.84
CA CYS A 105 -22.16 -3.07 10.48
C CYS A 105 -22.29 -4.42 9.79
N ILE A 106 -21.99 -5.53 10.47
CA ILE A 106 -22.12 -6.88 9.91
C ILE A 106 -23.57 -7.16 9.53
N LYS A 107 -24.51 -6.97 10.45
CA LYS A 107 -25.93 -7.24 10.24
C LYS A 107 -26.55 -6.40 9.13
N ASN A 108 -26.14 -5.14 9.01
CA ASN A 108 -26.68 -4.26 7.98
C ASN A 108 -26.02 -4.48 6.62
N HIS A 109 -24.69 -4.64 6.59
CA HIS A 109 -23.93 -4.75 5.34
C HIS A 109 -24.09 -6.12 4.67
N PHE A 110 -24.09 -7.19 5.46
CA PHE A 110 -24.24 -8.57 4.99
C PHE A 110 -25.67 -9.13 5.16
N ARG A 111 -26.69 -8.28 5.19
CA ARG A 111 -28.10 -8.66 5.42
C ARG A 111 -28.65 -9.70 4.44
N ASN A 112 -28.02 -9.86 3.27
CA ASN A 112 -28.44 -10.77 2.21
C ASN A 112 -27.65 -12.10 2.23
N VAL A 113 -26.78 -12.32 3.21
CA VAL A 113 -25.99 -13.55 3.35
C VAL A 113 -26.14 -14.11 4.77
N ASP A 114 -26.01 -15.42 4.92
CA ASP A 114 -26.14 -16.08 6.23
C ASP A 114 -24.80 -16.16 6.98
N LEU A 115 -23.72 -16.24 6.23
CA LEU A 115 -22.38 -16.50 6.76
C LEU A 115 -21.39 -15.44 6.29
N VAL A 116 -20.40 -15.15 7.15
CA VAL A 116 -19.25 -14.30 6.79
C VAL A 116 -17.94 -15.04 7.08
N ALA A 117 -17.00 -14.95 6.15
CA ALA A 117 -15.63 -15.40 6.33
C ALA A 117 -14.80 -14.29 6.96
N VAL A 118 -14.01 -14.62 7.98
CA VAL A 118 -13.18 -13.68 8.73
C VAL A 118 -11.71 -14.03 8.47
N GLU A 119 -11.02 -13.13 7.80
CA GLU A 119 -9.62 -13.28 7.43
C GLU A 119 -8.72 -12.26 8.12
N GLU A 120 -7.45 -12.60 8.31
CA GLU A 120 -6.48 -11.67 8.84
C GLU A 120 -6.27 -10.51 7.87
N LYS A 121 -6.35 -9.29 8.42
CA LYS A 121 -5.89 -8.12 7.71
C LYS A 121 -4.40 -7.93 7.96
N MET A 122 -3.61 -8.24 6.95
CA MET A 122 -2.18 -8.04 7.01
C MET A 122 -1.81 -6.55 7.00
N ASN A 123 -0.70 -6.21 7.64
CA ASN A 123 -0.15 -4.85 7.69
C ASN A 123 1.09 -4.76 6.77
N GLY A 124 0.87 -4.52 5.53
CA GLY A 124 1.86 -4.35 4.48
C GLY A 124 1.38 -3.35 3.44
N TYR A 125 1.66 -3.60 2.18
CA TYR A 125 1.05 -2.82 1.12
C TYR A 125 0.42 -3.69 0.04
N ASN A 126 -0.69 -3.21 -0.49
CA ASN A 126 -1.48 -3.89 -1.51
C ASN A 126 -0.73 -3.91 -2.85
N VAL A 127 -0.54 -5.10 -3.39
CA VAL A 127 0.11 -5.39 -4.66
C VAL A 127 -0.81 -6.20 -5.54
N ARG A 128 -0.87 -5.84 -6.81
CA ARG A 128 -1.47 -6.67 -7.86
C ARG A 128 -0.36 -7.30 -8.68
N VAL A 129 -0.39 -8.61 -8.79
CA VAL A 129 0.53 -9.36 -9.65
C VAL A 129 -0.25 -9.99 -10.79
N VAL A 130 0.16 -9.70 -12.01
CA VAL A 130 -0.58 -10.09 -13.21
C VAL A 130 0.36 -10.30 -14.39
N ARG A 131 -0.06 -11.11 -15.34
CA ARG A 131 0.64 -11.29 -16.63
C ARG A 131 0.19 -10.22 -17.62
N VAL A 132 1.13 -9.38 -18.08
CA VAL A 132 0.93 -8.30 -19.04
C VAL A 132 1.84 -8.53 -20.23
N GLY A 133 1.30 -8.60 -21.46
CA GLY A 133 2.11 -8.78 -22.67
C GLY A 133 3.07 -9.98 -22.63
N GLY A 134 2.73 -11.02 -21.87
CA GLY A 134 3.57 -12.22 -21.72
C GLY A 134 4.47 -12.24 -20.49
N GLU A 135 4.69 -11.12 -19.82
CA GLU A 135 5.53 -10.99 -18.63
C GLU A 135 4.72 -10.80 -17.35
N VAL A 136 5.23 -11.31 -16.22
CA VAL A 136 4.63 -11.06 -14.90
C VAL A 136 5.10 -9.72 -14.40
N MET A 137 4.14 -8.84 -14.05
CA MET A 137 4.36 -7.50 -13.52
C MET A 137 3.63 -7.31 -12.21
N ALA A 138 4.18 -6.46 -11.35
CA ALA A 138 3.57 -6.08 -10.09
C ALA A 138 3.27 -4.57 -10.05
N PHE A 139 2.03 -4.24 -9.69
CA PHE A 139 1.55 -2.87 -9.56
C PHE A 139 1.16 -2.59 -8.11
N THR A 140 1.52 -1.42 -7.62
CA THR A 140 1.04 -0.92 -6.34
C THR A 140 -0.48 -0.68 -6.40
N ARG A 141 -1.12 -0.43 -5.27
CA ARG A 141 -2.54 -0.09 -5.22
C ARG A 141 -2.90 1.09 -6.14
N GLY A 142 -2.01 2.07 -6.25
CA GLY A 142 -2.20 3.24 -7.12
C GLY A 142 -1.98 2.98 -8.61
N GLY A 143 -1.62 1.74 -9.02
CA GLY A 143 -1.36 1.39 -10.42
C GLY A 143 0.07 1.66 -10.89
N PHE A 144 0.98 2.05 -10.01
CA PHE A 144 2.37 2.24 -10.37
C PHE A 144 3.07 0.89 -10.55
N PHE A 145 3.74 0.70 -11.66
CA PHE A 145 4.67 -0.41 -11.84
C PHE A 145 5.83 -0.28 -10.85
N CYS A 146 6.11 -1.32 -10.08
CA CYS A 146 7.21 -1.33 -9.13
C CYS A 146 8.26 -2.38 -9.52
N PRO A 147 9.47 -1.98 -9.95
CA PRO A 147 10.50 -2.93 -10.40
C PRO A 147 10.96 -3.87 -9.28
N TYR A 148 11.14 -3.36 -8.06
CA TYR A 148 11.48 -4.18 -6.89
C TYR A 148 10.43 -5.24 -6.61
N THR A 149 9.16 -4.83 -6.52
CA THR A 149 8.06 -5.76 -6.24
C THR A 149 7.87 -6.78 -7.37
N THR A 150 8.07 -6.36 -8.62
CA THR A 150 8.01 -7.25 -9.79
C THR A 150 9.11 -8.31 -9.73
N GLN A 151 10.34 -7.92 -9.40
CA GLN A 151 11.43 -8.88 -9.21
C GLN A 151 11.10 -9.88 -8.10
N LYS A 152 10.66 -9.40 -6.93
CA LYS A 152 10.30 -10.29 -5.81
C LYS A 152 9.11 -11.19 -6.12
N ALA A 153 8.11 -10.70 -6.84
CA ALA A 153 6.99 -11.54 -7.28
C ALA A 153 7.45 -12.68 -8.21
N ARG A 154 8.35 -12.38 -9.15
CA ARG A 154 8.93 -13.39 -10.05
C ARG A 154 9.82 -14.42 -9.33
N GLN A 155 10.41 -14.06 -8.20
CA GLN A 155 11.26 -14.93 -7.38
C GLN A 155 10.46 -15.82 -6.42
N LEU A 156 9.37 -15.30 -5.86
CA LEU A 156 8.68 -15.90 -4.71
C LEU A 156 7.32 -16.54 -5.04
N LEU A 157 6.71 -16.21 -6.18
CA LEU A 157 5.44 -16.79 -6.61
C LEU A 157 5.66 -17.89 -7.65
N ASP A 158 4.76 -18.87 -7.68
CA ASP A 158 4.81 -19.89 -8.73
C ASP A 158 4.43 -19.28 -10.09
N MET A 159 5.40 -19.23 -11.00
CA MET A 159 5.20 -18.70 -12.35
C MET A 159 4.33 -19.60 -13.23
N THR A 160 4.08 -20.85 -12.82
CA THR A 160 3.15 -21.78 -13.51
C THR A 160 1.73 -21.24 -13.42
N PHE A 161 1.32 -20.69 -12.26
CA PHE A 161 0.02 -20.04 -12.09
C PHE A 161 -0.25 -19.02 -13.21
N PHE A 162 0.69 -18.13 -13.49
CA PHE A 162 0.50 -17.06 -14.48
C PHE A 162 0.55 -17.55 -15.93
N LYS A 163 1.12 -18.75 -16.18
CA LYS A 163 1.10 -19.38 -17.50
C LYS A 163 -0.25 -20.04 -17.77
N GLU A 164 -0.79 -20.73 -16.77
CA GLU A 164 -2.04 -21.50 -16.89
C GLU A 164 -3.27 -20.62 -16.72
N HIS A 165 -3.18 -19.55 -15.92
CA HIS A 165 -4.27 -18.62 -15.58
C HIS A 165 -3.92 -17.18 -15.94
N SER A 166 -3.64 -16.94 -17.23
CA SER A 166 -3.29 -15.59 -17.71
C SER A 166 -4.43 -14.57 -17.65
N ASP A 167 -5.65 -15.04 -17.39
CA ASP A 167 -6.87 -14.27 -17.19
C ASP A 167 -7.13 -13.88 -15.72
N LEU A 168 -6.28 -14.34 -14.79
CA LEU A 168 -6.40 -14.05 -13.36
C LEU A 168 -5.36 -13.04 -12.88
N VAL A 169 -5.74 -12.28 -11.86
CA VAL A 169 -4.93 -11.29 -11.16
C VAL A 169 -4.83 -11.68 -9.69
N LEU A 170 -3.62 -11.84 -9.18
CA LEU A 170 -3.38 -12.03 -7.75
C LEU A 170 -3.38 -10.68 -7.04
N HIS A 171 -4.20 -10.53 -6.02
CA HIS A 171 -4.16 -9.41 -5.09
C HIS A 171 -3.51 -9.87 -3.79
N CYS A 172 -2.36 -9.30 -3.49
CA CYS A 172 -1.50 -9.69 -2.38
C CYS A 172 -1.28 -8.52 -1.43
N GLU A 173 -1.06 -8.85 -0.16
CA GLU A 173 -0.39 -7.94 0.76
C GLU A 173 1.07 -8.35 0.83
N MET A 174 1.98 -7.49 0.40
CA MET A 174 3.42 -7.69 0.56
C MET A 174 3.83 -7.22 1.94
N VAL A 175 4.42 -8.11 2.72
CA VAL A 175 4.88 -7.86 4.09
C VAL A 175 6.35 -8.23 4.27
N GLY A 176 6.94 -7.83 5.40
CA GLY A 176 8.30 -8.18 5.80
C GLY A 176 9.20 -6.95 6.01
N PRO A 177 10.38 -7.15 6.62
CA PRO A 177 11.28 -6.05 7.00
C PRO A 177 11.88 -5.32 5.80
N HIS A 178 12.04 -5.96 4.65
CA HIS A 178 12.53 -5.34 3.41
C HIS A 178 11.41 -4.84 2.48
N ASN A 179 10.19 -4.68 3.01
CA ASN A 179 9.10 -4.04 2.29
C ASN A 179 9.37 -2.53 2.17
N PRO A 180 9.46 -1.97 0.94
CA PRO A 180 9.91 -0.60 0.73
C PRO A 180 8.88 0.49 1.06
N TYR A 181 7.64 0.10 1.34
CA TYR A 181 6.55 1.04 1.60
C TYR A 181 6.02 0.95 3.04
N VAL A 182 5.93 -0.26 3.58
CA VAL A 182 5.42 -0.54 4.93
C VAL A 182 6.29 -1.63 5.57
N PRO A 183 7.55 -1.33 5.92
CA PRO A 183 8.41 -2.31 6.56
C PRO A 183 7.83 -2.69 7.94
N LYS A 184 7.56 -3.97 8.15
CA LYS A 184 7.08 -4.53 9.42
C LYS A 184 7.73 -5.87 9.68
N ASP A 185 8.18 -6.05 10.91
CA ASP A 185 8.82 -7.28 11.40
C ASP A 185 7.88 -8.00 12.40
N VAL A 186 6.63 -8.22 11.99
CA VAL A 186 5.61 -8.85 12.84
C VAL A 186 5.08 -10.17 12.26
N TYR A 187 5.63 -10.62 11.13
CA TYR A 187 5.08 -11.75 10.37
C TYR A 187 6.03 -12.95 10.25
N ASP A 188 7.14 -12.99 10.97
CA ASP A 188 8.15 -14.05 10.89
C ASP A 188 8.57 -14.33 9.42
N VAL A 189 8.89 -13.26 8.71
CA VAL A 189 9.33 -13.28 7.31
C VAL A 189 10.74 -12.73 7.23
N GLU A 190 11.70 -13.50 6.73
CA GLU A 190 13.11 -13.11 6.67
C GLU A 190 13.34 -11.83 5.85
N SER A 191 12.68 -11.69 4.71
CA SER A 191 12.83 -10.55 3.81
C SER A 191 11.47 -9.96 3.44
N VAL A 192 10.79 -10.55 2.46
CA VAL A 192 9.43 -10.19 2.04
C VAL A 192 8.64 -11.43 1.66
N ALA A 193 7.31 -11.36 1.82
CA ALA A 193 6.38 -12.39 1.37
C ALA A 193 5.11 -11.77 0.80
N PHE A 194 4.44 -12.50 -0.10
CA PHE A 194 3.18 -12.12 -0.72
C PHE A 194 2.06 -12.99 -0.16
N TYR A 195 1.21 -12.40 0.69
CA TYR A 195 0.02 -13.09 1.19
C TYR A 195 -1.19 -12.75 0.33
N ILE A 196 -1.72 -13.75 -0.38
CA ILE A 196 -2.85 -13.59 -1.28
C ILE A 196 -4.13 -13.47 -0.48
N PHE A 197 -4.83 -12.35 -0.65
CA PHE A 197 -6.11 -12.10 0.00
C PHE A 197 -7.28 -12.07 -0.98
N ASP A 198 -7.02 -11.95 -2.30
CA ASP A 198 -8.06 -11.98 -3.34
C ASP A 198 -7.46 -12.45 -4.67
N ILE A 199 -8.28 -13.10 -5.50
CA ILE A 199 -7.97 -13.44 -6.89
C ILE A 199 -9.15 -12.97 -7.74
N ARG A 200 -8.88 -12.25 -8.82
CA ARG A 200 -9.92 -11.66 -9.67
C ARG A 200 -9.69 -11.94 -11.13
N HIS A 201 -10.77 -12.02 -11.88
CA HIS A 201 -10.70 -12.09 -13.34
C HIS A 201 -10.19 -10.76 -13.91
N LYS A 202 -9.23 -10.87 -14.84
CA LYS A 202 -8.76 -9.75 -15.65
C LYS A 202 -9.95 -9.18 -16.46
N GLY A 203 -9.95 -7.90 -16.71
CA GLY A 203 -11.01 -7.23 -17.46
C GLY A 203 -12.25 -6.96 -16.62
N SER A 204 -12.97 -7.99 -16.19
CA SER A 204 -14.20 -7.81 -15.41
C SER A 204 -13.95 -7.35 -13.97
N GLY A 205 -12.81 -7.69 -13.38
CA GLY A 205 -12.52 -7.44 -11.96
C GLY A 205 -13.36 -8.27 -11.00
N ILE A 206 -14.15 -9.24 -11.50
CA ILE A 206 -14.98 -10.10 -10.66
C ILE A 206 -14.09 -10.99 -9.78
N PRO A 207 -14.27 -10.99 -8.45
CA PRO A 207 -13.48 -11.83 -7.55
C PRO A 207 -13.92 -13.30 -7.63
N LEU A 208 -12.98 -14.19 -7.36
CA LEU A 208 -13.30 -15.58 -7.03
C LEU A 208 -13.90 -15.64 -5.62
N SER A 209 -14.73 -16.65 -5.36
CA SER A 209 -15.19 -16.93 -4.00
C SER A 209 -14.01 -17.25 -3.08
N VAL A 210 -14.20 -17.13 -1.76
CA VAL A 210 -13.18 -17.50 -0.78
C VAL A 210 -12.73 -18.95 -0.95
N GLY A 211 -13.68 -19.86 -1.23
CA GLY A 211 -13.40 -21.28 -1.48
C GLY A 211 -12.54 -21.51 -2.73
N GLN A 212 -12.96 -20.97 -3.88
CA GLN A 212 -12.20 -21.09 -5.14
C GLN A 212 -10.78 -20.51 -5.02
N ARG A 213 -10.63 -19.37 -4.33
CA ARG A 213 -9.30 -18.82 -4.06
C ARG A 213 -8.43 -19.80 -3.26
N HIS A 214 -8.97 -20.44 -2.22
CA HIS A 214 -8.22 -21.43 -1.43
C HIS A 214 -7.83 -22.66 -2.25
N GLU A 215 -8.66 -23.11 -3.21
CA GLU A 215 -8.32 -24.17 -4.15
C GLU A 215 -7.07 -23.82 -4.96
N PHE A 216 -7.02 -22.63 -5.56
CA PHE A 216 -5.83 -22.15 -6.28
C PHE A 216 -4.60 -22.03 -5.39
N ILE A 217 -4.75 -21.48 -4.19
CA ILE A 217 -3.67 -21.34 -3.22
C ILE A 217 -3.04 -22.69 -2.90
N ASN A 218 -3.85 -23.70 -2.62
CA ASN A 218 -3.38 -25.05 -2.33
C ASN A 218 -2.76 -25.72 -3.54
N GLN A 219 -3.33 -25.54 -4.75
CA GLN A 219 -2.84 -26.14 -5.98
C GLN A 219 -1.44 -25.64 -6.37
N TYR A 220 -1.15 -24.36 -6.14
CA TYR A 220 0.12 -23.71 -6.54
C TYR A 220 1.04 -23.41 -5.36
N ASP A 221 0.78 -23.98 -4.17
CA ASP A 221 1.55 -23.76 -2.93
C ASP A 221 1.83 -22.27 -2.66
N LEU A 222 0.79 -21.44 -2.81
CA LEU A 222 0.87 -20.00 -2.61
C LEU A 222 0.56 -19.63 -1.15
N LEU A 223 1.15 -18.56 -0.64
CA LEU A 223 0.82 -18.05 0.69
C LEU A 223 -0.51 -17.32 0.69
N SER A 224 -1.37 -17.61 1.67
CA SER A 224 -2.65 -16.93 1.89
C SER A 224 -2.69 -16.18 3.20
N VAL A 225 -3.51 -15.13 3.24
CA VAL A 225 -3.93 -14.57 4.52
C VAL A 225 -4.66 -15.62 5.35
N ARG A 226 -4.47 -15.58 6.68
CA ARG A 226 -5.08 -16.56 7.59
C ARG A 226 -6.60 -16.41 7.60
N LEU A 227 -7.31 -17.49 7.36
CA LEU A 227 -8.76 -17.60 7.62
C LEU A 227 -8.97 -18.00 9.08
N PHE A 228 -9.58 -17.15 9.90
CA PHE A 228 -9.91 -17.44 11.28
C PHE A 228 -11.13 -18.36 11.42
N GLY A 229 -12.07 -18.23 10.48
CA GLY A 229 -13.27 -19.06 10.41
C GLY A 229 -14.35 -18.41 9.57
N THR A 230 -15.46 -19.17 9.46
CA THR A 230 -16.71 -18.70 8.85
C THR A 230 -17.79 -18.76 9.94
N TYR A 231 -18.50 -17.66 10.14
CA TYR A 231 -19.45 -17.47 11.23
C TYR A 231 -20.80 -17.02 10.70
N SER A 232 -21.90 -17.35 11.40
CA SER A 232 -23.18 -16.73 11.10
C SER A 232 -23.10 -15.21 11.34
N ILE A 233 -23.87 -14.43 10.60
CA ILE A 233 -23.92 -12.97 10.78
C ILE A 233 -24.35 -12.56 12.19
N ASN A 234 -25.07 -13.41 12.91
CA ASN A 234 -25.53 -13.16 14.27
C ASN A 234 -24.45 -13.42 15.32
N ASP A 235 -23.52 -14.33 15.05
CA ASP A 235 -22.48 -14.77 15.99
C ASP A 235 -21.10 -14.22 15.66
N ALA A 236 -20.93 -13.56 14.49
CA ALA A 236 -19.63 -13.12 14.01
C ALA A 236 -18.97 -12.06 14.90
N ALA A 237 -19.72 -11.06 15.40
CA ALA A 237 -19.14 -9.95 16.14
C ALA A 237 -18.43 -10.38 17.43
N PRO A 238 -19.01 -11.20 18.34
CA PRO A 238 -18.30 -11.70 19.52
C PRO A 238 -17.02 -12.47 19.18
N GLN A 239 -17.05 -13.31 18.13
CA GLN A 239 -15.88 -14.07 17.69
C GLN A 239 -14.77 -13.14 17.18
N ILE A 240 -15.13 -12.10 16.42
CA ILE A 240 -14.19 -11.12 15.89
C ILE A 240 -13.56 -10.29 17.03
N TRP A 241 -14.32 -9.89 18.04
CA TRP A 241 -13.77 -9.17 19.20
C TRP A 241 -12.69 -10.00 19.91
N GLU A 242 -12.91 -11.29 20.11
CA GLU A 242 -11.90 -12.18 20.71
C GLU A 242 -10.66 -12.34 19.81
N ILE A 243 -10.84 -12.36 18.48
CA ILE A 243 -9.73 -12.36 17.53
C ILE A 243 -8.93 -11.05 17.65
N ILE A 244 -9.61 -9.90 17.65
CA ILE A 244 -8.97 -8.57 17.73
C ILE A 244 -8.19 -8.38 19.03
N LYS A 245 -8.73 -8.85 20.17
CA LYS A 245 -8.04 -8.80 21.47
C LYS A 245 -6.73 -9.59 21.46
N ARG A 246 -6.66 -10.70 20.70
CA ARG A 246 -5.42 -11.49 20.54
C ARG A 246 -4.45 -10.87 19.55
N LEU A 247 -4.95 -10.31 18.44
CA LEU A 247 -4.12 -9.73 17.39
C LEU A 247 -3.42 -8.43 17.82
N GLY A 248 -4.08 -7.62 18.66
CA GLY A 248 -3.56 -6.30 19.06
C GLY A 248 -2.20 -6.37 19.75
N PRO A 249 -2.00 -7.16 20.83
CA PRO A 249 -0.71 -7.31 21.48
C PRO A 249 0.41 -7.83 20.57
N ASP A 250 0.06 -8.64 19.54
CA ASP A 250 1.01 -9.17 18.57
C ASP A 250 1.37 -8.17 17.46
N GLY A 251 0.90 -6.92 17.54
CA GLY A 251 1.15 -5.88 16.54
C GLY A 251 0.46 -6.11 15.19
N ARG A 252 -0.49 -7.06 15.13
CA ARG A 252 -1.26 -7.37 13.92
C ARG A 252 -2.34 -6.31 13.68
N GLU A 253 -2.73 -6.09 12.41
CA GLU A 253 -3.61 -4.98 12.07
C GLU A 253 -5.08 -5.22 12.43
N GLY A 254 -5.61 -6.43 12.20
CA GLY A 254 -7.02 -6.74 12.44
C GLY A 254 -7.58 -7.78 11.50
N VAL A 255 -8.83 -7.61 11.07
CA VAL A 255 -9.54 -8.56 10.21
C VAL A 255 -10.22 -7.89 9.01
N VAL A 256 -10.41 -8.68 7.95
CA VAL A 256 -11.32 -8.42 6.83
C VAL A 256 -12.45 -9.42 6.90
N ILE A 257 -13.67 -8.91 6.82
CA ILE A 257 -14.91 -9.70 6.88
C ILE A 257 -15.47 -9.72 5.47
N LYS A 258 -15.73 -10.92 4.97
CA LYS A 258 -16.11 -11.16 3.58
C LYS A 258 -17.39 -12.01 3.49
N ASP A 259 -18.21 -11.72 2.50
CA ASP A 259 -19.14 -12.71 1.97
C ASP A 259 -18.32 -13.88 1.38
N PRO A 260 -18.55 -15.15 1.78
CA PRO A 260 -17.82 -16.28 1.23
C PRO A 260 -17.91 -16.38 -0.31
N MET A 261 -19.00 -15.92 -0.90
CA MET A 261 -19.20 -15.90 -2.36
C MET A 261 -18.65 -14.63 -3.01
N MET A 262 -18.19 -13.66 -2.22
CA MET A 262 -17.62 -12.38 -2.69
C MET A 262 -18.59 -11.53 -3.55
N VAL A 263 -19.89 -11.69 -3.37
CA VAL A 263 -20.92 -10.85 -3.99
C VAL A 263 -20.99 -9.50 -3.27
N GLU A 264 -21.03 -9.53 -1.93
CA GLU A 264 -20.99 -8.31 -1.13
C GLU A 264 -19.53 -7.83 -0.93
N VAL A 265 -19.35 -6.50 -0.99
CA VAL A 265 -18.02 -5.90 -0.82
C VAL A 265 -17.49 -6.15 0.60
N PRO A 266 -16.23 -6.59 0.77
CA PRO A 266 -15.65 -6.78 2.08
C PRO A 266 -15.64 -5.52 2.96
N ILE A 267 -15.73 -5.70 4.27
CA ILE A 267 -15.48 -4.65 5.27
C ILE A 267 -14.30 -5.04 6.15
N LYS A 268 -13.71 -4.06 6.84
CA LYS A 268 -12.56 -4.30 7.74
C LYS A 268 -12.82 -3.76 9.13
N TYR A 269 -12.24 -4.46 10.13
CA TYR A 269 -12.21 -4.03 11.52
C TYR A 269 -10.78 -4.21 12.05
N THR A 270 -10.23 -3.22 12.76
CA THR A 270 -8.80 -3.19 13.08
C THR A 270 -8.54 -2.96 14.56
N CYS A 271 -7.37 -3.43 15.06
CA CYS A 271 -6.95 -3.29 16.45
C CYS A 271 -6.60 -1.84 16.81
N SER A 272 -6.82 -1.45 18.06
CA SER A 272 -6.43 -0.15 18.59
C SER A 272 -4.91 0.04 18.56
N GLN A 273 -4.14 -1.00 18.93
CA GLN A 273 -2.69 -0.97 18.92
C GLN A 273 -2.12 -0.63 17.54
N SER A 274 -2.58 -1.32 16.51
CA SER A 274 -2.17 -1.03 15.12
C SER A 274 -2.58 0.38 14.70
N ASN A 275 -3.76 0.83 15.10
CA ASN A 275 -4.21 2.19 14.83
C ASN A 275 -3.33 3.26 15.49
N CYS A 276 -2.91 3.04 16.74
CA CYS A 276 -1.98 3.91 17.44
C CYS A 276 -0.58 3.88 16.82
N THR A 277 -0.10 2.72 16.32
CA THR A 277 1.16 2.62 15.57
C THR A 277 1.11 3.43 14.28
N ASP A 278 0.00 3.37 13.54
CA ASP A 278 -0.20 4.18 12.34
C ASP A 278 -0.23 5.69 12.66
N LEU A 279 -0.86 6.08 13.79
CA LEU A 279 -0.86 7.47 14.26
C LEU A 279 0.53 7.92 14.66
N ALA A 280 1.29 7.11 15.40
CA ALA A 280 2.65 7.42 15.79
C ALA A 280 3.54 7.68 14.58
N HIS A 281 3.46 6.79 13.56
CA HIS A 281 4.15 6.98 12.29
C HIS A 281 3.73 8.27 11.58
N ALA A 282 2.42 8.52 11.47
CA ALA A 282 1.93 9.70 10.78
C ALA A 282 2.25 11.00 11.52
N PHE A 283 2.20 11.00 12.86
CA PHE A 283 2.56 12.17 13.68
C PHE A 283 4.07 12.39 13.79
N SER A 284 4.90 11.39 13.48
CA SER A 284 6.34 11.62 13.25
C SER A 284 6.59 12.43 11.96
N TYR A 285 5.62 12.43 11.03
CA TYR A 285 5.69 13.14 9.74
C TYR A 285 4.42 13.97 9.50
N TYR A 286 3.99 14.74 10.50
CA TYR A 286 2.67 15.33 10.62
C TYR A 286 2.29 16.33 9.51
N HIS A 287 3.25 16.87 8.76
CA HIS A 287 2.99 17.71 7.60
C HIS A 287 2.97 16.94 6.25
N ASP A 288 3.41 15.69 6.25
CA ASP A 288 3.40 14.83 5.06
C ASP A 288 2.14 13.95 4.98
N TYR A 289 1.31 13.91 6.04
CA TYR A 289 0.06 13.15 6.09
C TYR A 289 -1.17 14.06 6.03
N GLY A 290 -2.20 13.63 5.28
CA GLY A 290 -3.46 14.35 5.20
C GLY A 290 -4.27 14.28 6.50
N GLN A 291 -5.01 15.35 6.80
CA GLN A 291 -5.84 15.44 8.01
C GLN A 291 -6.86 14.30 8.11
N ASP A 292 -7.48 13.90 7.00
CA ASP A 292 -8.45 12.79 6.96
C ASP A 292 -7.85 11.46 7.46
N PHE A 293 -6.57 11.23 7.17
CA PHE A 293 -5.86 10.05 7.64
C PHE A 293 -5.77 10.04 9.17
N LEU A 294 -5.39 11.15 9.77
CA LEU A 294 -5.23 11.32 11.20
C LEU A 294 -6.60 11.27 11.90
N TYR A 295 -7.53 12.11 11.47
CA TYR A 295 -8.85 12.25 12.07
C TYR A 295 -9.64 10.94 12.08
N SER A 296 -9.67 10.22 10.97
CA SER A 296 -10.40 8.95 10.86
C SER A 296 -9.94 7.88 11.85
N ARG A 297 -8.68 7.93 12.26
CA ARG A 297 -8.12 7.00 13.26
C ARG A 297 -8.53 7.39 14.69
N VAL A 298 -8.53 8.67 15.02
CA VAL A 298 -8.99 9.16 16.31
C VAL A 298 -10.49 8.88 16.51
N VAL A 299 -11.31 9.15 15.49
CA VAL A 299 -12.75 8.84 15.53
C VAL A 299 -12.99 7.36 15.79
N ARG A 300 -12.21 6.48 15.19
CA ARG A 300 -12.33 5.03 15.41
C ARG A 300 -12.05 4.63 16.86
N GLU A 301 -11.05 5.24 17.51
CA GLU A 301 -10.77 4.94 18.91
C GLU A 301 -11.97 5.25 19.81
N GLY A 302 -12.63 6.39 19.56
CA GLY A 302 -13.85 6.76 20.30
C GLY A 302 -15.00 5.78 20.10
N TYR A 303 -15.27 5.35 18.85
CA TYR A 303 -16.32 4.35 18.59
C TYR A 303 -16.00 3.00 19.23
N GLN A 304 -14.75 2.54 19.15
CA GLN A 304 -14.34 1.25 19.69
C GLN A 304 -14.39 1.21 21.22
N THR A 305 -14.06 2.31 21.91
CA THR A 305 -14.24 2.47 23.38
C THR A 305 -15.68 2.22 23.79
N VAL A 306 -16.64 2.85 23.10
CA VAL A 306 -18.07 2.69 23.40
C VAL A 306 -18.56 1.28 23.03
N GLU A 307 -18.15 0.76 21.90
CA GLU A 307 -18.56 -0.57 21.44
C GLU A 307 -18.09 -1.68 22.38
N TRP A 308 -16.92 -1.52 22.99
CA TRP A 308 -16.34 -2.53 23.89
C TRP A 308 -16.76 -2.35 25.34
N ASP A 309 -17.57 -1.31 25.66
CA ASP A 309 -18.00 -0.99 27.03
C ASP A 309 -16.80 -0.94 27.99
N GLU A 310 -15.74 -0.24 27.57
CA GLU A 310 -14.48 -0.18 28.31
C GLU A 310 -14.66 0.42 29.70
N SER A 311 -14.07 -0.21 30.68
CA SER A 311 -13.98 0.30 32.04
C SER A 311 -13.16 1.59 32.09
N ASP A 312 -13.29 2.38 33.17
CA ASP A 312 -12.51 3.60 33.40
C ASP A 312 -10.99 3.37 33.30
N VAL A 313 -10.52 2.18 33.67
CA VAL A 313 -9.10 1.82 33.59
C VAL A 313 -8.68 1.61 32.15
N GLU A 314 -9.40 0.78 31.41
CA GLU A 314 -9.13 0.49 29.98
C GLU A 314 -9.21 1.77 29.14
N PHE A 315 -10.22 2.62 29.42
CA PHE A 315 -10.35 3.92 28.75
C PHE A 315 -9.14 4.84 29.01
N LYS A 316 -8.64 4.91 30.26
CA LYS A 316 -7.44 5.71 30.57
C LYS A 316 -6.20 5.16 29.90
N GLU A 317 -6.03 3.85 29.85
CA GLU A 317 -4.93 3.21 29.12
C GLU A 317 -4.99 3.50 27.62
N ARG A 318 -6.18 3.47 27.01
CA ARG A 318 -6.39 3.88 25.64
C ARG A 318 -6.04 5.35 25.41
N CYS A 319 -6.51 6.25 26.27
CA CYS A 319 -6.18 7.68 26.19
C CYS A 319 -4.68 7.93 26.27
N LEU A 320 -3.98 7.25 27.18
CA LEU A 320 -2.53 7.36 27.31
C LEU A 320 -1.83 6.89 26.04
N ARG A 321 -2.13 5.68 25.56
CA ARG A 321 -1.58 5.12 24.34
C ARG A 321 -1.82 6.02 23.12
N LEU A 322 -3.04 6.56 23.00
CA LEU A 322 -3.40 7.49 21.92
C LEU A 322 -2.62 8.80 22.02
N GLY A 323 -2.54 9.39 23.22
CA GLY A 323 -1.78 10.60 23.48
C GLY A 323 -0.28 10.44 23.19
N GLU A 324 0.33 9.34 23.63
CA GLU A 324 1.73 9.02 23.35
C GLU A 324 1.99 8.86 21.86
N SER A 325 1.10 8.16 21.13
CA SER A 325 1.25 7.96 19.68
C SER A 325 1.13 9.27 18.88
N MET A 326 0.42 10.26 19.38
CA MET A 326 0.24 11.55 18.71
C MET A 326 1.28 12.59 19.18
N LEU A 327 1.19 12.98 20.47
CA LEU A 327 2.02 14.06 21.02
C LEU A 327 3.48 13.63 21.20
N GLY A 328 3.71 12.39 21.64
CA GLY A 328 5.05 11.86 21.85
C GLY A 328 5.85 11.85 20.55
N SER A 329 5.27 11.28 19.50
CA SER A 329 5.90 11.18 18.17
C SER A 329 6.18 12.55 17.55
N MET A 330 5.21 13.47 17.62
CA MET A 330 5.40 14.83 17.10
C MET A 330 6.47 15.60 17.87
N ALA A 331 6.44 15.54 19.22
CA ALA A 331 7.41 16.21 20.07
C ALA A 331 8.85 15.69 19.83
N GLU A 332 9.01 14.39 19.57
CA GLU A 332 10.32 13.80 19.22
C GLU A 332 10.84 14.40 17.91
N THR A 333 10.00 14.48 16.88
CA THR A 333 10.36 15.07 15.58
C THR A 333 10.78 16.54 15.73
N ILE A 334 10.02 17.34 16.50
CA ILE A 334 10.35 18.75 16.75
C ILE A 334 11.70 18.87 17.46
N ARG A 335 11.99 18.03 18.47
CA ARG A 335 13.28 18.03 19.17
C ARG A 335 14.44 17.68 18.23
N LYS A 336 14.29 16.67 17.35
CA LYS A 336 15.31 16.35 16.33
C LYS A 336 15.60 17.58 15.46
N LYS A 337 14.58 18.28 15.00
CA LYS A 337 14.77 19.51 14.21
C LYS A 337 15.44 20.63 15.00
N GLN A 338 15.12 20.81 16.28
CA GLN A 338 15.81 21.78 17.16
C GLN A 338 17.30 21.48 17.32
N HIS A 339 17.72 20.20 17.20
CA HIS A 339 19.14 19.80 17.21
C HIS A 339 19.81 19.91 15.84
N GLY A 340 19.08 20.30 14.79
CA GLY A 340 19.59 20.45 13.44
C GLY A 340 19.57 19.17 12.60
N ASP A 341 18.86 18.14 13.05
CA ASP A 341 18.73 16.87 12.31
C ASP A 341 17.64 16.99 11.24
N ASP A 342 17.91 16.43 10.07
CA ASP A 342 16.86 16.24 9.06
C ASP A 342 16.02 15.01 9.36
N ILE A 343 14.72 15.11 9.05
CA ILE A 343 13.75 14.04 9.26
C ILE A 343 13.67 13.16 8.02
N TYR A 344 14.06 11.91 8.22
CA TYR A 344 14.01 10.85 7.21
C TYR A 344 13.16 9.68 7.71
N GLU A 345 12.56 8.97 6.77
CA GLU A 345 12.06 7.60 7.00
C GLU A 345 13.13 6.63 6.50
N ASP A 346 13.67 5.84 7.42
CA ASP A 346 14.67 4.80 7.09
C ASP A 346 13.95 3.51 6.65
N ILE A 347 14.29 3.01 5.47
CA ILE A 347 13.83 1.72 4.96
C ILE A 347 14.99 0.91 4.39
N GLN A 348 14.76 -0.37 4.22
CA GLN A 348 15.71 -1.30 3.61
C GLN A 348 15.05 -2.10 2.50
N ILE A 349 15.81 -2.41 1.46
CA ILE A 349 15.41 -3.39 0.44
C ILE A 349 16.53 -4.41 0.25
N LYS A 350 16.16 -5.66 -0.03
CA LYS A 350 17.11 -6.74 -0.35
C LYS A 350 16.92 -7.14 -1.80
N THR A 351 17.91 -6.85 -2.68
CA THR A 351 17.81 -7.05 -4.12
C THR A 351 19.19 -6.99 -4.80
N ASP A 352 19.24 -7.13 -6.12
CA ASP A 352 20.43 -6.86 -6.92
C ASP A 352 20.62 -5.37 -7.25
N HIS A 353 21.80 -4.98 -7.73
CA HIS A 353 22.17 -3.60 -8.07
C HIS A 353 21.30 -2.99 -9.18
N LYS A 354 20.91 -3.80 -10.19
CA LYS A 354 20.08 -3.33 -11.31
C LYS A 354 18.71 -2.92 -10.80
N THR A 355 18.05 -3.81 -10.08
CA THR A 355 16.72 -3.57 -9.50
C THR A 355 16.74 -2.43 -8.48
N ALA A 356 17.78 -2.31 -7.65
CA ALA A 356 17.94 -1.18 -6.71
C ALA A 356 17.99 0.16 -7.46
N ARG A 357 18.73 0.25 -8.58
CA ARG A 357 18.82 1.44 -9.41
C ARG A 357 17.48 1.77 -10.09
N GLU A 358 16.80 0.77 -10.65
CA GLU A 358 15.47 0.94 -11.24
C GLU A 358 14.45 1.42 -10.20
N PHE A 359 14.51 0.87 -8.98
CA PHE A 359 13.67 1.29 -7.87
C PHE A 359 13.98 2.71 -7.39
N GLN A 360 15.24 3.13 -7.38
CA GLN A 360 15.61 4.52 -7.09
C GLN A 360 15.00 5.48 -8.11
N ILE A 361 15.06 5.15 -9.40
CA ILE A 361 14.45 5.94 -10.48
C ILE A 361 12.92 5.98 -10.29
N HIS A 362 12.30 4.84 -9.95
CA HIS A 362 10.87 4.75 -9.68
C HIS A 362 10.44 5.70 -8.55
N LEU A 363 11.14 5.70 -7.40
CA LEU A 363 10.81 6.59 -6.28
C LEU A 363 10.94 8.08 -6.66
N ARG A 364 11.99 8.45 -7.40
CA ARG A 364 12.17 9.83 -7.88
C ARG A 364 11.05 10.27 -8.82
N ARG A 365 10.60 9.40 -9.73
CA ARG A 365 9.44 9.66 -10.61
C ARG A 365 8.13 9.85 -9.84
N MET A 366 8.02 9.21 -8.68
CA MET A 366 6.89 9.44 -7.75
C MET A 366 7.03 10.74 -6.94
N GLY A 367 8.09 11.53 -7.17
CA GLY A 367 8.34 12.76 -6.41
C GLY A 367 8.88 12.53 -5.00
N ILE A 368 9.42 11.34 -4.72
CA ILE A 368 9.96 10.98 -3.39
C ILE A 368 11.48 11.25 -3.40
N GLY A 369 11.92 12.20 -2.58
CA GLY A 369 13.34 12.46 -2.32
C GLY A 369 13.97 11.30 -1.56
N VAL A 370 14.99 10.65 -2.14
CA VAL A 370 15.63 9.47 -1.54
C VAL A 370 17.15 9.54 -1.62
N LEU A 371 17.79 9.07 -0.54
CA LEU A 371 19.22 8.82 -0.47
C LEU A 371 19.44 7.31 -0.33
N PHE A 372 20.15 6.71 -1.28
CA PHE A 372 20.55 5.31 -1.25
C PHE A 372 21.99 5.24 -0.74
N LYS A 373 22.25 4.38 0.24
CA LYS A 373 23.61 3.98 0.63
C LYS A 373 24.02 2.75 -0.19
N ASP A 374 25.33 2.53 -0.28
CA ASP A 374 25.88 1.36 -0.96
C ASP A 374 25.34 0.06 -0.36
N GLY A 375 25.07 -0.91 -1.25
CA GLY A 375 24.52 -2.19 -0.85
C GLY A 375 25.54 -3.07 -0.14
N VAL A 376 25.11 -3.70 0.96
CA VAL A 376 25.89 -4.70 1.69
C VAL A 376 25.54 -6.10 1.15
N LYS A 377 26.54 -6.79 0.56
CA LYS A 377 26.35 -8.11 -0.02
C LYS A 377 25.97 -9.15 1.03
N GLN A 378 24.98 -9.97 0.74
CA GLN A 378 24.50 -11.06 1.56
C GLN A 378 25.03 -12.43 1.05
N GLU A 379 24.89 -13.47 1.86
CA GLU A 379 25.35 -14.84 1.52
C GLU A 379 24.65 -15.43 0.30
N ASP A 380 23.39 -15.09 0.09
CA ASP A 380 22.57 -15.53 -1.07
C ASP A 380 22.88 -14.77 -2.38
N GLY A 381 23.84 -13.83 -2.35
CA GLY A 381 24.27 -13.06 -3.50
C GLY A 381 23.48 -11.77 -3.75
N GLU A 382 22.39 -11.53 -3.06
CA GLU A 382 21.67 -10.26 -3.07
C GLU A 382 22.39 -9.21 -2.19
N TYR A 383 21.89 -7.97 -2.20
CA TYR A 383 22.42 -6.86 -1.42
C TYR A 383 21.32 -6.21 -0.62
N ILE A 384 21.62 -5.81 0.62
CA ILE A 384 20.75 -4.96 1.43
C ILE A 384 21.15 -3.50 1.21
N PHE A 385 20.23 -2.70 0.68
CA PHE A 385 20.38 -1.27 0.48
C PHE A 385 19.62 -0.52 1.57
N GLN A 386 20.31 0.41 2.26
CA GLN A 386 19.68 1.37 3.15
C GLN A 386 19.17 2.55 2.34
N ILE A 387 17.91 2.93 2.54
CA ILE A 387 17.29 4.04 1.85
C ILE A 387 16.70 5.02 2.87
N LYS A 388 17.08 6.28 2.77
CA LYS A 388 16.46 7.37 3.51
C LYS A 388 15.49 8.11 2.62
N LYS A 389 14.20 8.12 2.97
CA LYS A 389 13.19 8.95 2.31
C LYS A 389 13.09 10.26 3.06
N LEU A 390 13.37 11.37 2.39
CA LEU A 390 13.26 12.70 2.96
C LEU A 390 11.79 13.09 3.14
N ARG A 391 11.43 13.53 4.34
CA ARG A 391 10.10 14.02 4.69
C ARG A 391 10.06 15.56 4.53
N MET A 392 10.00 16.01 3.27
CA MET A 392 10.21 17.41 2.89
C MET A 392 9.25 18.36 3.59
N SER A 393 7.93 18.10 3.54
CA SER A 393 6.94 19.01 4.14
C SER A 393 7.12 19.13 5.66
N THR A 394 7.46 18.05 6.35
CA THR A 394 7.70 18.05 7.80
C THR A 394 9.00 18.80 8.12
N ASN A 395 10.07 18.61 7.34
CA ASN A 395 11.32 19.35 7.52
C ASN A 395 11.09 20.85 7.33
N ASP A 396 10.63 21.27 6.16
CA ASP A 396 10.54 22.68 5.75
C ASP A 396 9.61 23.47 6.70
N LYS A 397 8.42 22.93 7.00
CA LYS A 397 7.46 23.62 7.87
C LYS A 397 7.89 23.66 9.33
N THR A 398 8.56 22.60 9.83
CA THR A 398 9.06 22.60 11.20
C THR A 398 10.20 23.61 11.35
N ASP A 399 11.12 23.68 10.37
CA ASP A 399 12.19 24.68 10.37
C ASP A 399 11.66 26.11 10.31
N SER A 400 10.65 26.37 9.46
CA SER A 400 9.97 27.65 9.35
C SER A 400 9.39 28.09 10.71
N ILE A 401 8.62 27.21 11.37
CA ILE A 401 8.01 27.47 12.69
C ILE A 401 9.10 27.71 13.76
N LEU A 402 10.16 26.89 13.79
CA LEU A 402 11.26 27.04 14.75
C LEU A 402 12.06 28.33 14.52
N SER A 403 12.07 28.87 13.29
CA SER A 403 12.67 30.15 12.93
C SER A 403 11.79 31.36 13.29
N GLY A 404 10.56 31.13 13.75
CA GLY A 404 9.65 32.18 14.25
C GLY A 404 8.51 32.54 13.28
N ASP A 405 8.32 31.78 12.21
CA ASP A 405 7.17 31.99 11.34
C ASP A 405 5.88 31.60 12.05
N VAL A 406 4.82 32.36 11.75
CA VAL A 406 3.47 32.07 12.27
C VAL A 406 2.75 31.10 11.36
N TRP A 407 2.01 30.18 11.96
CA TRP A 407 1.29 29.10 11.26
C TRP A 407 -0.21 29.36 11.23
#